data_f254410dee3444e5b42c8c9f550b2953
#
_entry.id   f254410dee3444e5b42c8c9f550b2953
#
_cell.length_a   1.000
_cell.length_b   1.000
_cell.length_c   1.000
_cell.angle_alpha   90.00
_cell.angle_beta   90.00
_cell.angle_gamma   90.00
#
_symmetry.space_group_name_H-M   'P 1'
#
loop_
_entity.id
_entity.type
_entity.pdbx_description
1 polymer ?
#
loop_
_entity_poly.entity_id
_entity_poly.type
_entity_poly.pdbx_seq_one_letter_code
_entity_poly.pdbx_strand_id
1 'polypeptide(L)'
;MTGKTGKKNYLDFGVLDKQEIVFSQLLKKNGYKTLIAGKWQLGKEKNLPYHFGFDEHILWQHKLSRTDSLGHDTRYPNPVLEVNGENKKFKNGSFGPNLIVDYINDFVNKNKDEKFLVYYPMLLTHCPFVPTPDSDDFDPEDNGSKIYRGNAKYFGDMVSYMDKMVGRIFDNLKKQNLLKNTLIIFTSDNGNDAPIVSLNSEGEVLWGKGQTTDNGTHVPLI
;
A
#
# COMPACT_ATOMS: atom_id res chain seq x y z
N MET A 1 9.30 2.71 -12.34
CA MET A 1 9.29 4.15 -11.97
C MET A 1 9.73 4.96 -13.17
N THR A 2 9.21 6.16 -13.34
CA THR A 2 9.44 6.99 -14.54
C THR A 2 10.68 7.88 -14.46
N GLY A 3 11.35 7.92 -13.30
CA GLY A 3 12.44 8.87 -13.04
C GLY A 3 11.99 10.32 -12.80
N LYS A 4 10.68 10.59 -12.85
CA LYS A 4 10.13 11.92 -12.58
C LYS A 4 9.97 12.16 -11.08
N THR A 5 10.34 13.33 -10.60
CA THR A 5 10.29 13.71 -9.20
C THR A 5 9.65 15.10 -9.03
N GLY A 6 8.85 15.24 -7.96
CA GLY A 6 8.24 16.51 -7.58
C GLY A 6 7.18 17.05 -8.56
N LYS A 7 6.52 18.13 -8.16
CA LYS A 7 5.41 18.74 -8.92
C LYS A 7 5.77 19.23 -10.31
N LYS A 8 7.03 19.58 -10.53
CA LYS A 8 7.47 20.14 -11.84
C LYS A 8 7.46 19.11 -12.97
N ASN A 9 7.47 17.82 -12.64
CA ASN A 9 7.57 16.73 -13.60
C ASN A 9 6.23 16.07 -13.91
N TYR A 10 5.14 16.52 -13.30
CA TYR A 10 3.79 16.03 -13.56
C TYR A 10 2.93 17.15 -14.16
N LEU A 11 2.05 16.80 -15.08
CA LEU A 11 1.03 17.70 -15.61
C LEU A 11 0.10 18.18 -14.49
N ASP A 12 -0.32 17.22 -13.64
CA ASP A 12 -1.09 17.46 -12.43
C ASP A 12 -0.53 16.64 -11.26
N PHE A 13 -0.63 17.16 -10.05
CA PHE A 13 -0.23 16.41 -8.87
C PHE A 13 -1.08 15.15 -8.70
N GLY A 14 -0.43 13.99 -8.58
CA GLY A 14 -1.12 12.69 -8.42
C GLY A 14 -1.68 12.13 -9.72
N VAL A 15 -1.21 12.59 -10.88
CA VAL A 15 -1.52 12.02 -12.19
C VAL A 15 -0.23 11.55 -12.85
N LEU A 16 -0.20 10.29 -13.28
CA LEU A 16 0.87 9.74 -14.10
C LEU A 16 0.50 9.91 -15.58
N ASP A 17 1.42 10.48 -16.36
CA ASP A 17 1.22 10.64 -17.79
C ASP A 17 1.11 9.28 -18.49
N LYS A 18 0.07 9.12 -19.31
CA LYS A 18 -0.18 7.86 -20.02
C LYS A 18 0.90 7.51 -21.06
N GLN A 19 1.73 8.46 -21.45
CA GLN A 19 2.87 8.22 -22.35
C GLN A 19 4.07 7.60 -21.62
N GLU A 20 4.07 7.58 -20.29
CA GLU A 20 5.16 6.99 -19.52
C GLU A 20 5.17 5.47 -19.65
N ILE A 21 6.37 4.94 -19.87
CA ILE A 21 6.60 3.51 -19.87
C ILE A 21 7.01 3.10 -18.46
N VAL A 22 6.27 2.14 -17.89
CA VAL A 22 6.51 1.66 -16.53
C VAL A 22 6.91 0.18 -16.53
N PHE A 23 7.59 -0.23 -15.45
CA PHE A 23 8.14 -1.58 -15.33
C PHE A 23 7.09 -2.70 -15.47
N SER A 24 5.87 -2.46 -15.00
CA SER A 24 4.77 -3.43 -15.11
C SER A 24 4.37 -3.73 -16.56
N GLN A 25 4.37 -2.72 -17.44
CA GLN A 25 4.14 -2.92 -18.88
C GLN A 25 5.25 -3.77 -19.52
N LEU A 26 6.51 -3.53 -19.12
CA LEU A 26 7.65 -4.28 -19.64
C LEU A 26 7.59 -5.74 -19.19
N LEU A 27 7.30 -6.00 -17.92
CA LEU A 27 7.16 -7.36 -17.38
C LEU A 27 5.96 -8.09 -18.00
N LYS A 28 4.81 -7.42 -18.15
CA LYS A 28 3.65 -7.99 -18.83
C LYS A 28 3.97 -8.42 -20.27
N LYS A 29 4.70 -7.59 -21.03
CA LYS A 29 5.18 -7.96 -22.39
C LYS A 29 6.07 -9.19 -22.39
N ASN A 30 6.75 -9.49 -21.28
CA ASN A 30 7.59 -10.67 -21.10
C ASN A 30 6.87 -11.85 -20.45
N GLY A 31 5.54 -11.84 -20.46
CA GLY A 31 4.69 -12.96 -20.05
C GLY A 31 4.44 -13.05 -18.55
N TYR A 32 4.67 -11.99 -17.80
CA TYR A 32 4.31 -11.94 -16.37
C TYR A 32 2.80 -11.66 -16.21
N LYS A 33 2.15 -12.40 -15.31
CA LYS A 33 0.87 -12.04 -14.71
C LYS A 33 1.10 -10.92 -13.71
N THR A 34 0.29 -9.88 -13.73
CA THR A 34 0.63 -8.64 -13.02
C THR A 34 -0.49 -8.16 -12.11
N LEU A 35 -0.18 -7.92 -10.85
CA LEU A 35 -1.08 -7.39 -9.84
C LEU A 35 -0.53 -6.09 -9.26
N ILE A 36 -1.40 -5.09 -9.08
CA ILE A 36 -1.17 -4.00 -8.14
C ILE A 36 -2.18 -4.07 -7.00
N ALA A 37 -1.69 -4.00 -5.76
CA ALA A 37 -2.51 -4.13 -4.56
C ALA A 37 -2.11 -3.06 -3.55
N GLY A 38 -3.05 -2.21 -3.10
CA GLY A 38 -2.77 -1.17 -2.11
C GLY A 38 -3.16 0.22 -2.56
N LYS A 39 -2.27 1.21 -2.31
CA LYS A 39 -2.55 2.61 -2.63
C LYS A 39 -2.39 2.87 -4.13
N TRP A 40 -3.39 3.54 -4.70
CA TRP A 40 -3.27 4.22 -5.99
C TRP A 40 -3.34 5.74 -5.77
N GLN A 41 -2.65 6.52 -6.47
CA GLN A 41 -2.74 7.99 -6.46
C GLN A 41 -2.07 8.53 -7.73
N LEU A 42 -2.38 7.90 -8.87
CA LEU A 42 -1.74 8.17 -10.16
C LEU A 42 -2.76 8.54 -11.24
N GLY A 43 -3.93 9.03 -10.81
CA GLY A 43 -5.06 9.40 -11.67
C GLY A 43 -6.32 8.59 -11.34
N LYS A 44 -7.49 9.07 -11.81
CA LYS A 44 -8.81 8.52 -11.45
C LYS A 44 -9.54 7.81 -12.59
N GLU A 45 -8.94 7.73 -13.78
CA GLU A 45 -9.58 7.07 -14.91
C GLU A 45 -9.67 5.55 -14.69
N LYS A 46 -10.85 5.00 -14.95
CA LYS A 46 -11.19 3.59 -14.69
C LYS A 46 -10.15 2.58 -15.18
N ASN A 47 -9.57 2.82 -16.34
CA ASN A 47 -8.70 1.85 -17.00
C ASN A 47 -7.20 2.08 -16.76
N LEU A 48 -6.82 3.05 -15.91
CA LEU A 48 -5.40 3.37 -15.69
C LEU A 48 -4.57 2.19 -15.17
N PRO A 49 -5.03 1.37 -14.21
CA PRO A 49 -4.24 0.21 -13.78
C PRO A 49 -3.95 -0.74 -14.95
N TYR A 50 -4.94 -1.01 -15.79
CA TYR A 50 -4.76 -1.86 -16.99
C TYR A 50 -3.85 -1.21 -18.03
N HIS A 51 -3.98 0.12 -18.26
CA HIS A 51 -3.12 0.88 -19.15
C HIS A 51 -1.65 0.78 -18.72
N PHE A 52 -1.38 0.88 -17.42
CA PHE A 52 -0.03 0.73 -16.87
C PHE A 52 0.40 -0.73 -16.66
N GLY A 53 -0.28 -1.68 -17.29
CA GLY A 53 0.20 -3.05 -17.44
C GLY A 53 -0.15 -4.00 -16.30
N PHE A 54 -1.12 -3.68 -15.45
CA PHE A 54 -1.64 -4.62 -14.45
C PHE A 54 -2.83 -5.40 -14.98
N ASP A 55 -2.84 -6.72 -14.77
CA ASP A 55 -3.95 -7.60 -15.17
C ASP A 55 -5.08 -7.57 -14.14
N GLU A 56 -4.72 -7.47 -12.87
CA GLU A 56 -5.64 -7.42 -11.74
C GLU A 56 -5.24 -6.30 -10.78
N HIS A 57 -6.21 -5.79 -10.03
CA HIS A 57 -5.91 -4.80 -8.99
C HIS A 57 -6.91 -4.84 -7.84
N ILE A 58 -6.41 -4.55 -6.64
CA ILE A 58 -7.18 -4.19 -5.44
C ILE A 58 -6.62 -2.90 -4.87
N LEU A 59 -7.37 -1.80 -4.96
CA LEU A 59 -6.84 -0.46 -4.77
C LEU A 59 -7.66 0.36 -3.77
N TRP A 60 -6.95 1.15 -2.98
CA TRP A 60 -7.52 2.24 -2.22
C TRP A 60 -7.19 3.58 -2.90
N GLN A 61 -8.15 4.52 -2.88
CA GLN A 61 -8.02 5.86 -3.44
C GLN A 61 -7.74 5.90 -4.97
N HIS A 62 -8.35 4.98 -5.72
CA HIS A 62 -8.32 5.08 -7.19
C HIS A 62 -9.38 6.07 -7.69
N LYS A 63 -10.64 5.68 -7.75
CA LYS A 63 -11.75 6.54 -8.22
C LYS A 63 -12.36 7.37 -7.12
N LEU A 64 -12.38 6.85 -5.89
CA LEU A 64 -12.98 7.48 -4.74
C LEU A 64 -12.00 8.38 -3.98
N SER A 65 -12.56 9.30 -3.22
CA SER A 65 -11.80 10.12 -2.29
C SER A 65 -11.25 9.28 -1.12
N ARG A 66 -10.26 9.84 -0.41
CA ARG A 66 -9.71 9.27 0.81
C ARG A 66 -10.76 9.06 1.90
N THR A 67 -11.74 9.96 1.98
CA THR A 67 -12.78 9.95 3.02
C THR A 67 -14.15 9.68 2.42
N ASP A 68 -15.04 9.11 3.24
CA ASP A 68 -16.46 8.99 2.95
C ASP A 68 -17.19 10.35 3.09
N SER A 69 -18.50 10.36 2.89
CA SER A 69 -19.34 11.57 3.00
C SER A 69 -19.43 12.14 4.42
N LEU A 70 -19.07 11.37 5.44
CA LEU A 70 -19.05 11.76 6.85
C LEU A 70 -17.65 12.16 7.34
N GLY A 71 -16.65 12.11 6.46
CA GLY A 71 -15.27 12.49 6.72
C GLY A 71 -14.40 11.37 7.31
N HIS A 72 -14.87 10.13 7.38
CA HIS A 72 -14.06 9.00 7.85
C HIS A 72 -13.08 8.55 6.79
N ASP A 73 -11.83 8.32 7.19
CA ASP A 73 -10.84 7.71 6.31
C ASP A 73 -11.19 6.25 6.01
N THR A 74 -11.20 5.87 4.74
CA THR A 74 -11.74 4.60 4.26
C THR A 74 -10.70 3.52 4.01
N ARG A 75 -9.47 3.63 4.56
CA ARG A 75 -8.38 2.70 4.22
C ARG A 75 -8.24 1.51 5.17
N TYR A 76 -8.49 1.69 6.46
CA TYR A 76 -8.14 0.69 7.48
C TYR A 76 -9.37 -0.07 7.99
N PRO A 77 -10.14 0.40 9.00
CA PRO A 77 -11.31 -0.34 9.44
C PRO A 77 -12.44 -0.21 8.41
N ASN A 78 -13.13 -1.29 8.16
CA ASN A 78 -14.29 -1.36 7.28
C ASN A 78 -14.10 -0.61 5.94
N PRO A 79 -13.01 -0.91 5.19
CA PRO A 79 -12.53 -0.08 4.11
C PRO A 79 -13.45 -0.04 2.90
N VAL A 80 -13.21 0.96 2.03
CA VAL A 80 -13.74 0.97 0.68
C VAL A 80 -12.59 0.77 -0.30
N LEU A 81 -12.59 -0.37 -0.99
CA LEU A 81 -11.55 -0.73 -1.96
C LEU A 81 -12.17 -0.91 -3.35
N GLU A 82 -11.41 -0.59 -4.36
CA GLU A 82 -11.75 -0.95 -5.73
C GLU A 82 -11.08 -2.26 -6.11
N VAL A 83 -11.86 -3.23 -6.54
CA VAL A 83 -11.39 -4.55 -7.00
C VAL A 83 -11.74 -4.69 -8.47
N ASN A 84 -10.73 -4.69 -9.33
CA ASN A 84 -10.87 -4.87 -10.79
C ASN A 84 -11.94 -3.96 -11.43
N GLY A 85 -11.99 -2.71 -11.00
CA GLY A 85 -12.91 -1.69 -11.53
C GLY A 85 -14.23 -1.54 -10.77
N GLU A 86 -14.48 -2.36 -9.74
CA GLU A 86 -15.68 -2.30 -8.91
C GLU A 86 -15.36 -1.80 -7.49
N ASN A 87 -16.09 -0.79 -7.02
CA ASN A 87 -15.98 -0.33 -5.64
C ASN A 87 -16.71 -1.29 -4.70
N LYS A 88 -15.99 -1.79 -3.69
CA LYS A 88 -16.55 -2.67 -2.65
C LYS A 88 -16.40 -2.02 -1.29
N LYS A 89 -17.50 -1.92 -0.55
CA LYS A 89 -17.52 -1.50 0.84
C LYS A 89 -17.51 -2.74 1.73
N PHE A 90 -16.46 -2.88 2.50
CA PHE A 90 -16.31 -3.94 3.48
C PHE A 90 -16.86 -3.51 4.85
N LYS A 91 -17.22 -4.46 5.70
CA LYS A 91 -17.87 -4.26 7.01
C LYS A 91 -17.45 -5.38 7.97
N ASN A 92 -18.08 -5.38 9.16
CA ASN A 92 -17.95 -6.45 10.16
C ASN A 92 -16.51 -6.65 10.64
N GLY A 93 -15.82 -5.58 10.96
CA GLY A 93 -14.46 -5.62 11.46
C GLY A 93 -13.38 -5.92 10.39
N SER A 94 -13.74 -5.84 9.11
CA SER A 94 -12.75 -5.98 8.04
C SER A 94 -11.65 -4.93 8.18
N PHE A 95 -10.40 -5.33 7.91
CA PHE A 95 -9.25 -4.43 7.95
C PHE A 95 -8.56 -4.39 6.59
N GLY A 96 -8.35 -3.20 6.03
CA GLY A 96 -7.86 -3.02 4.66
C GLY A 96 -6.60 -3.81 4.32
N PRO A 97 -5.54 -3.74 5.14
CA PRO A 97 -4.33 -4.53 4.92
C PRO A 97 -4.55 -6.03 4.82
N ASN A 98 -5.48 -6.61 5.64
CA ASN A 98 -5.80 -8.03 5.58
C ASN A 98 -6.41 -8.42 4.24
N LEU A 99 -7.42 -7.66 3.81
CA LEU A 99 -8.12 -7.92 2.54
C LEU A 99 -7.17 -7.84 1.34
N ILE A 100 -6.23 -6.88 1.40
CA ILE A 100 -5.23 -6.71 0.34
C ILE A 100 -4.26 -7.90 0.33
N VAL A 101 -3.77 -8.34 1.49
CA VAL A 101 -2.85 -9.49 1.58
C VAL A 101 -3.55 -10.79 1.23
N ASP A 102 -4.83 -10.97 1.60
CA ASP A 102 -5.62 -12.12 1.16
C ASP A 102 -5.70 -12.16 -0.37
N TYR A 103 -6.01 -11.02 -1.00
CA TYR A 103 -6.05 -10.91 -2.46
C TYR A 103 -4.69 -11.19 -3.12
N ILE A 104 -3.59 -10.70 -2.55
CA ILE A 104 -2.23 -11.00 -3.02
C ILE A 104 -1.98 -12.51 -2.97
N ASN A 105 -2.30 -13.15 -1.85
CA ASN A 105 -2.09 -14.57 -1.68
C ASN A 105 -2.93 -15.41 -2.65
N ASP A 106 -4.18 -15.03 -2.87
CA ASP A 106 -5.06 -15.68 -3.87
C ASP A 106 -4.52 -15.52 -5.29
N PHE A 107 -4.03 -14.32 -5.64
CA PHE A 107 -3.40 -14.07 -6.93
C PHE A 107 -2.13 -14.93 -7.12
N VAL A 108 -1.26 -15.02 -6.13
CA VAL A 108 -0.06 -15.87 -6.16
C VAL A 108 -0.45 -17.35 -6.31
N ASN A 109 -1.43 -17.82 -5.55
CA ASN A 109 -1.89 -19.21 -5.60
C ASN A 109 -2.46 -19.59 -6.97
N LYS A 110 -3.23 -18.67 -7.58
CA LYS A 110 -3.81 -18.83 -8.91
C LYS A 110 -2.75 -18.87 -10.02
N ASN A 111 -1.65 -18.13 -9.85
CA ASN A 111 -0.61 -17.97 -10.87
C ASN A 111 0.72 -18.64 -10.48
N LYS A 112 0.72 -19.62 -9.57
CA LYS A 112 1.94 -20.24 -9.01
C LYS A 112 2.85 -20.92 -10.06
N ASP A 113 2.27 -21.36 -11.18
CA ASP A 113 2.98 -22.03 -12.27
C ASP A 113 3.36 -21.05 -13.41
N GLU A 114 3.09 -19.76 -13.22
CA GLU A 114 3.35 -18.68 -14.17
C GLU A 114 4.42 -17.73 -13.61
N LYS A 115 5.01 -16.91 -14.48
CA LYS A 115 5.77 -15.74 -14.01
C LYS A 115 4.77 -14.71 -13.48
N PHE A 116 5.02 -14.15 -12.31
CA PHE A 116 4.15 -13.11 -11.78
C PHE A 116 4.92 -11.92 -11.24
N LEU A 117 4.24 -10.78 -11.23
CA LEU A 117 4.63 -9.54 -10.56
C LEU A 117 3.52 -9.14 -9.60
N VAL A 118 3.86 -8.91 -8.36
CA VAL A 118 3.00 -8.20 -7.39
C VAL A 118 3.68 -6.88 -7.04
N TYR A 119 3.03 -5.76 -7.34
CA TYR A 119 3.43 -4.45 -6.84
C TYR A 119 2.48 -4.05 -5.72
N TYR A 120 3.02 -3.99 -4.50
CA TYR A 120 2.25 -3.74 -3.28
C TYR A 120 2.61 -2.40 -2.64
N PRO A 121 2.08 -1.26 -3.12
CA PRO A 121 2.17 0.02 -2.41
C PRO A 121 1.31 -0.03 -1.15
N MET A 122 1.92 -0.49 -0.05
CA MET A 122 1.24 -0.77 1.22
C MET A 122 0.53 0.47 1.77
N LEU A 123 -0.62 0.26 2.42
CA LEU A 123 -1.32 1.30 3.17
C LEU A 123 -0.62 1.58 4.51
N LEU A 124 -0.14 0.54 5.17
CA LEU A 124 0.66 0.63 6.38
C LEU A 124 2.09 1.17 6.05
N THR A 125 2.65 2.05 6.85
CA THR A 125 2.11 2.60 8.11
C THR A 125 1.64 4.05 7.95
N HIS A 126 1.04 4.40 6.82
CA HIS A 126 0.61 5.78 6.54
C HIS A 126 -0.51 6.20 7.51
N CYS A 127 -0.49 7.45 7.98
CA CYS A 127 -1.61 7.99 8.76
C CYS A 127 -2.97 7.92 7.99
N PRO A 128 -4.14 7.89 8.69
CA PRO A 128 -4.29 8.07 10.13
C PRO A 128 -3.72 6.90 10.93
N PHE A 129 -3.05 7.21 12.04
CA PHE A 129 -2.61 6.19 12.98
C PHE A 129 -3.82 5.71 13.77
N VAL A 130 -4.17 4.44 13.62
CA VAL A 130 -5.39 3.82 14.17
C VAL A 130 -5.05 2.48 14.80
N PRO A 131 -5.91 1.96 15.71
CA PRO A 131 -5.79 0.59 16.20
C PRO A 131 -5.74 -0.40 15.06
N THR A 132 -4.97 -1.46 15.22
CA THR A 132 -4.97 -2.62 14.33
C THR A 132 -5.81 -3.74 14.95
N PRO A 133 -6.19 -4.78 14.20
CA PRO A 133 -6.89 -5.93 14.78
C PRO A 133 -6.16 -6.66 15.92
N ASP A 134 -4.88 -6.38 16.13
CA ASP A 134 -4.08 -6.91 17.24
C ASP A 134 -3.96 -5.90 18.42
N SER A 135 -4.52 -4.70 18.30
CA SER A 135 -4.54 -3.71 19.39
C SER A 135 -5.68 -3.98 20.37
N ASP A 136 -5.44 -3.80 21.67
CA ASP A 136 -6.43 -4.08 22.73
C ASP A 136 -7.72 -3.25 22.60
N ASP A 137 -7.60 -2.05 22.02
CA ASP A 137 -8.72 -1.12 21.83
C ASP A 137 -9.24 -1.10 20.37
N PHE A 138 -9.00 -2.17 19.61
CA PHE A 138 -9.58 -2.31 18.28
C PHE A 138 -11.11 -2.47 18.35
N ASP A 139 -11.83 -1.61 17.65
CA ASP A 139 -13.28 -1.68 17.51
C ASP A 139 -13.65 -2.17 16.10
N PRO A 140 -14.27 -3.36 15.96
CA PRO A 140 -14.71 -3.86 14.66
C PRO A 140 -15.83 -3.04 14.00
N GLU A 141 -16.55 -2.21 14.77
CA GLU A 141 -17.61 -1.33 14.26
C GLU A 141 -17.09 0.08 13.89
N ASP A 142 -15.79 0.36 14.12
CA ASP A 142 -15.17 1.63 13.71
C ASP A 142 -15.30 1.83 12.19
N ASN A 143 -15.63 3.03 11.79
CA ASN A 143 -15.78 3.43 10.39
C ASN A 143 -14.58 4.22 9.86
N GLY A 144 -13.51 4.31 10.63
CA GLY A 144 -12.29 5.03 10.28
C GLY A 144 -12.17 6.41 10.92
N SER A 145 -10.95 6.91 11.00
CA SER A 145 -10.64 8.16 11.67
C SER A 145 -11.13 9.38 10.88
N LYS A 146 -11.75 10.34 11.58
CA LYS A 146 -12.03 11.69 11.06
C LYS A 146 -10.83 12.63 11.21
N ILE A 147 -9.88 12.27 12.07
CA ILE A 147 -8.66 13.03 12.30
C ILE A 147 -7.61 12.57 11.28
N TYR A 148 -7.07 13.51 10.51
CA TYR A 148 -6.13 13.20 9.41
C TYR A 148 -4.96 12.31 9.85
N ARG A 149 -4.34 12.63 11.00
CA ARG A 149 -3.20 11.86 11.53
C ARG A 149 -3.60 10.77 12.51
N GLY A 150 -4.85 10.74 12.95
CA GLY A 150 -5.30 9.79 13.98
C GLY A 150 -4.59 10.03 15.32
N ASN A 151 -4.07 8.97 15.94
CA ASN A 151 -3.34 9.05 17.22
C ASN A 151 -2.00 8.31 17.10
N ALA A 152 -0.90 9.05 17.27
CA ALA A 152 0.47 8.55 17.12
C ALA A 152 0.80 7.34 18.02
N LYS A 153 0.07 7.14 19.15
CA LYS A 153 0.26 5.98 20.03
C LYS A 153 0.16 4.63 19.29
N TYR A 154 -0.62 4.57 18.20
CA TYR A 154 -0.83 3.35 17.40
C TYR A 154 0.24 3.10 16.34
N PHE A 155 1.22 3.98 16.19
CA PHE A 155 2.24 3.79 15.16
C PHE A 155 3.04 2.50 15.34
N GLY A 156 3.41 2.17 16.59
CA GLY A 156 4.10 0.93 16.93
C GLY A 156 3.28 -0.31 16.57
N ASP A 157 1.98 -0.30 16.90
CA ASP A 157 1.04 -1.37 16.54
C ASP A 157 0.96 -1.55 15.02
N MET A 158 0.88 -0.43 14.28
CA MET A 158 0.82 -0.46 12.82
C MET A 158 2.11 -0.99 12.19
N VAL A 159 3.28 -0.71 12.77
CA VAL A 159 4.57 -1.28 12.33
C VAL A 159 4.59 -2.78 12.55
N SER A 160 4.20 -3.25 13.73
CA SER A 160 4.11 -4.67 14.07
C SER A 160 3.12 -5.39 13.15
N TYR A 161 2.00 -4.75 12.88
CA TYR A 161 0.98 -5.28 11.97
C TYR A 161 1.45 -5.32 10.50
N MET A 162 2.24 -4.34 10.08
CA MET A 162 2.88 -4.34 8.77
C MET A 162 3.81 -5.55 8.62
N ASP A 163 4.65 -5.81 9.60
CA ASP A 163 5.55 -6.97 9.63
C ASP A 163 4.76 -8.28 9.55
N LYS A 164 3.67 -8.40 10.33
CA LYS A 164 2.74 -9.53 10.25
C LYS A 164 2.16 -9.72 8.84
N MET A 165 1.80 -8.65 8.15
CA MET A 165 1.26 -8.73 6.77
C MET A 165 2.33 -9.18 5.78
N VAL A 166 3.55 -8.71 5.91
CA VAL A 166 4.71 -9.17 5.13
C VAL A 166 4.96 -10.67 5.42
N GLY A 167 4.96 -11.07 6.68
CA GLY A 167 5.09 -12.47 7.11
C GLY A 167 4.07 -13.38 6.45
N ARG A 168 2.79 -12.99 6.37
CA ARG A 168 1.73 -13.77 5.69
C ARG A 168 2.01 -14.00 4.21
N ILE A 169 2.60 -13.03 3.51
CA ILE A 169 3.00 -13.20 2.10
C ILE A 169 4.17 -14.18 2.00
N PHE A 170 5.19 -14.04 2.85
CA PHE A 170 6.32 -14.97 2.91
C PHE A 170 5.87 -16.41 3.20
N ASP A 171 4.98 -16.60 4.18
CA ASP A 171 4.45 -17.92 4.54
C ASP A 171 3.68 -18.56 3.39
N ASN A 172 2.90 -17.78 2.62
CA ASN A 172 2.22 -18.27 1.44
C ASN A 172 3.21 -18.67 0.35
N LEU A 173 4.21 -17.84 0.04
CA LEU A 173 5.26 -18.17 -0.94
C LEU A 173 6.04 -19.43 -0.53
N LYS A 174 6.34 -19.58 0.75
CA LYS A 174 6.98 -20.78 1.29
C LYS A 174 6.10 -22.02 1.13
N LYS A 175 4.82 -21.92 1.48
CA LYS A 175 3.82 -23.00 1.33
C LYS A 175 3.67 -23.46 -0.11
N GLN A 176 3.77 -22.52 -1.07
CA GLN A 176 3.69 -22.81 -2.50
C GLN A 176 5.06 -23.23 -3.11
N ASN A 177 6.13 -23.33 -2.33
CA ASN A 177 7.50 -23.61 -2.76
C ASN A 177 8.08 -22.57 -3.76
N LEU A 178 7.63 -21.32 -3.66
CA LEU A 178 8.00 -20.24 -4.57
C LEU A 178 9.16 -19.36 -4.09
N LEU A 179 9.49 -19.37 -2.79
CA LEU A 179 10.51 -18.47 -2.21
C LEU A 179 11.87 -18.51 -2.94
N LYS A 180 12.31 -19.70 -3.38
CA LYS A 180 13.63 -19.85 -4.04
C LYS A 180 13.68 -19.23 -5.43
N ASN A 181 12.52 -18.96 -6.04
CA ASN A 181 12.39 -18.42 -7.39
C ASN A 181 11.62 -17.10 -7.43
N THR A 182 11.51 -16.42 -6.30
CA THR A 182 10.82 -15.13 -6.18
C THR A 182 11.79 -14.10 -5.62
N LEU A 183 12.05 -13.04 -6.38
CA LEU A 183 12.73 -11.86 -5.87
C LEU A 183 11.72 -11.02 -5.07
N ILE A 184 12.02 -10.79 -3.80
CA ILE A 184 11.22 -9.94 -2.93
C ILE A 184 12.03 -8.69 -2.65
N ILE A 185 11.42 -7.53 -2.85
CA ILE A 185 12.02 -6.23 -2.58
C ILE A 185 11.12 -5.49 -1.59
N PHE A 186 11.65 -5.16 -0.43
CA PHE A 186 10.98 -4.31 0.56
C PHE A 186 11.67 -2.96 0.63
N THR A 187 10.92 -1.88 0.45
CA THR A 187 11.43 -0.51 0.56
C THR A 187 10.33 0.44 1.02
N SER A 188 10.69 1.68 1.34
CA SER A 188 9.74 2.76 1.61
C SER A 188 9.86 3.86 0.56
N ASP A 189 8.83 4.68 0.43
CA ASP A 189 8.81 5.84 -0.48
C ASP A 189 9.42 7.10 0.17
N ASN A 190 9.37 7.22 1.46
CA ASN A 190 9.88 8.35 2.25
C ASN A 190 9.95 8.01 3.74
N GLY A 191 10.51 8.90 4.52
CA GLY A 191 10.55 8.82 5.98
C GLY A 191 9.19 9.01 6.66
N ASN A 192 9.16 8.85 7.97
CA ASN A 192 7.95 8.92 8.79
C ASN A 192 7.23 10.27 8.69
N ASP A 193 5.90 10.26 8.82
CA ASP A 193 5.08 11.48 8.95
C ASP A 193 5.15 12.03 10.39
N ALA A 194 4.95 13.33 10.52
CA ALA A 194 4.78 13.97 11.84
C ALA A 194 3.51 13.41 12.54
N PRO A 195 3.51 13.25 13.85
CA PRO A 195 4.54 13.62 14.83
C PRO A 195 5.46 12.46 15.24
N ILE A 196 5.66 11.46 14.41
CA ILE A 196 6.39 10.25 14.78
C ILE A 196 7.85 10.57 15.08
N VAL A 197 8.30 10.14 16.25
CA VAL A 197 9.70 10.11 16.66
C VAL A 197 10.09 8.65 16.86
N SER A 198 11.09 8.19 16.14
CA SER A 198 11.66 6.85 16.26
C SER A 198 12.95 6.88 17.08
N LEU A 199 13.40 5.74 17.55
CA LEU A 199 14.68 5.59 18.24
C LEU A 199 15.59 4.68 17.43
N ASN A 200 16.85 5.04 17.32
CA ASN A 200 17.93 4.19 16.84
C ASN A 200 19.08 4.14 17.85
N SER A 201 20.20 3.52 17.50
CA SER A 201 21.38 3.41 18.36
C SER A 201 22.04 4.77 18.71
N GLU A 202 21.76 5.81 17.95
CA GLU A 202 22.34 7.14 18.11
C GLU A 202 21.39 8.12 18.83
N GLY A 203 20.13 7.70 19.08
CA GLY A 203 19.13 8.50 19.77
C GLY A 203 17.81 8.68 19.01
N GLU A 204 17.17 9.83 19.19
CA GLU A 204 15.90 10.14 18.57
C GLU A 204 16.06 10.51 17.09
N VAL A 205 15.23 9.90 16.25
CA VAL A 205 15.08 10.21 14.82
C VAL A 205 13.72 10.85 14.61
N LEU A 206 13.72 12.14 14.30
CA LEU A 206 12.50 12.89 14.03
C LEU A 206 11.89 12.47 12.68
N TRP A 207 10.59 12.74 12.53
CA TRP A 207 9.91 12.60 11.24
C TRP A 207 10.59 13.43 10.13
N GLY A 208 10.49 12.96 8.88
CA GLY A 208 11.15 13.59 7.74
C GLY A 208 10.35 13.62 6.45
N LYS A 209 9.12 13.07 6.46
CA LYS A 209 8.27 13.05 5.27
C LYS A 209 8.08 14.46 4.69
N GLY A 210 8.36 14.60 3.39
CA GLY A 210 8.29 15.87 2.68
C GLY A 210 9.52 16.77 2.83
N GLN A 211 10.55 16.32 3.56
CA GLN A 211 11.84 16.99 3.69
C GLN A 211 12.89 16.32 2.80
N THR A 212 13.95 17.07 2.48
CA THR A 212 15.11 16.58 1.72
C THR A 212 16.29 16.16 2.62
N THR A 213 16.06 16.10 3.93
CA THR A 213 17.01 15.60 4.93
C THR A 213 17.07 14.07 4.92
N ASP A 214 18.08 13.49 5.56
CA ASP A 214 18.23 12.03 5.69
C ASP A 214 16.97 11.39 6.27
N ASN A 215 16.37 11.99 7.31
CA ASN A 215 15.13 11.50 7.90
C ASN A 215 13.95 11.40 6.90
N GLY A 216 13.99 12.15 5.80
CA GLY A 216 12.97 12.15 4.75
C GLY A 216 13.30 11.24 3.56
N THR A 217 14.58 10.98 3.31
CA THR A 217 15.04 10.32 2.08
C THR A 217 15.78 9.02 2.30
N HIS A 218 16.32 8.78 3.48
CA HIS A 218 17.00 7.54 3.84
C HIS A 218 15.96 6.49 4.24
N VAL A 219 15.68 5.57 3.33
CA VAL A 219 14.68 4.51 3.47
C VAL A 219 15.34 3.13 3.37
N PRO A 220 14.75 2.08 3.99
CA PRO A 220 15.26 0.73 3.87
C PRO A 220 15.18 0.24 2.42
N LEU A 221 16.13 -0.61 2.04
CA LEU A 221 16.07 -1.44 0.83
C LEU A 221 16.58 -2.83 1.21
N ILE A 222 15.67 -3.80 1.23
CA ILE A 222 15.92 -5.19 1.62
C ILE A 222 15.53 -6.12 0.48
#